data_2efaf77186323c629bc581996d89ae05
#
_entry.id   2efaf77186323c629bc581996d89ae05
#
_cell.length_a   1.000
_cell.length_b   1.000
_cell.length_c   1.000
_cell.angle_alpha   90.00
_cell.angle_beta   90.00
_cell.angle_gamma   90.00
#
_symmetry.space_group_name_H-M   'P 1'
#
loop_
_entity.id
_entity.type
_entity.pdbx_description
1 polymer ?
#
loop_
_entity_poly.entity_id
_entity_poly.type
_entity_poly.pdbx_seq_one_letter_code
_entity_poly.pdbx_strand_id
1 'polypeptide(L)'
;EEKLPEEEKQEKAWLSLKRDIESSADTIHELDTGKCRGYNRALFVSSILNKVSTYAGHGEVEIVQKAVEFISEYNTKVKKPIITPRNKLFTLPETAREIREKLNIVKGQENRELAFEGGTLVWNYGKNRLQILFDRIPEDDKRKELKTSGFRWSPKNKAWQRQLTPHALSAAKRVLNLQTLQP
;
A
#
# COMPACT_ATOMS: atom_id res chain seq x y z
N GLU A 1 3.03 -15.05 19.89
CA GLU A 1 2.82 -13.58 19.86
C GLU A 1 1.37 -13.30 19.47
N GLU A 2 0.56 -12.85 20.44
CA GLU A 2 -0.80 -12.39 20.19
C GLU A 2 -0.76 -11.18 19.24
N LYS A 3 -1.43 -11.30 18.10
CA LYS A 3 -1.61 -10.16 17.20
C LYS A 3 -2.54 -9.17 17.87
N LEU A 4 -2.06 -7.96 18.08
CA LEU A 4 -2.89 -6.84 18.55
C LEU A 4 -4.17 -6.73 17.70
N PRO A 5 -5.33 -6.43 18.31
CA PRO A 5 -6.56 -6.12 17.60
C PRO A 5 -6.34 -5.05 16.54
N GLU A 6 -7.06 -5.11 15.43
CA GLU A 6 -6.89 -4.18 14.32
C GLU A 6 -7.12 -2.72 14.73
N GLU A 7 -8.07 -2.50 15.63
CA GLU A 7 -8.38 -1.19 16.21
C GLU A 7 -7.19 -0.60 16.98
N GLU A 8 -6.50 -1.41 17.79
CA GLU A 8 -5.31 -0.95 18.51
C GLU A 8 -4.13 -0.63 17.58
N LYS A 9 -4.00 -1.36 16.48
CA LYS A 9 -2.98 -1.07 15.46
C LYS A 9 -3.25 0.25 14.77
N GLN A 10 -4.50 0.49 14.39
CA GLN A 10 -4.91 1.73 13.75
C GLN A 10 -4.74 2.92 14.70
N GLU A 11 -5.08 2.76 15.97
CA GLU A 11 -4.89 3.81 16.96
C GLU A 11 -3.40 4.13 17.18
N LYS A 12 -2.54 3.12 17.31
CA LYS A 12 -1.09 3.32 17.40
C LYS A 12 -0.51 3.99 16.15
N ALA A 13 -0.97 3.58 14.97
CA ALA A 13 -0.56 4.19 13.71
C ALA A 13 -0.98 5.67 13.64
N TRP A 14 -2.22 5.97 14.05
CA TRP A 14 -2.70 7.35 14.13
C TRP A 14 -1.90 8.19 15.11
N LEU A 15 -1.67 7.72 16.33
CA LEU A 15 -0.91 8.46 17.35
C LEU A 15 0.54 8.73 16.91
N SER A 16 1.16 7.80 16.19
CA SER A 16 2.49 8.00 15.62
C SER A 16 2.47 9.07 14.53
N LEU A 17 1.53 8.95 13.58
CA LEU A 17 1.37 9.92 12.50
C LEU A 17 1.03 11.31 13.04
N LYS A 18 0.14 11.40 14.03
CA LYS A 18 -0.25 12.67 14.68
C LYS A 18 0.95 13.40 15.25
N ARG A 19 1.82 12.71 15.99
CA ARG A 19 3.06 13.31 16.55
C ARG A 19 3.96 13.85 15.46
N ASP A 20 4.12 13.12 14.38
CA ASP A 20 4.94 13.52 13.25
C ASP A 20 4.37 14.75 12.52
N ILE A 21 3.06 14.79 12.34
CA ILE A 21 2.36 15.94 11.72
C ILE A 21 2.46 17.16 12.64
N GLU A 22 2.19 16.98 13.94
CA GLU A 22 2.24 18.05 14.94
C GLU A 22 3.64 18.69 15.00
N SER A 23 4.69 17.90 15.12
CA SER A 23 6.07 18.38 15.12
C SER A 23 6.41 19.17 13.85
N SER A 24 5.97 18.68 12.67
CA SER A 24 6.20 19.39 11.43
C SER A 24 5.37 20.68 11.32
N ALA A 25 4.13 20.67 11.81
CA ALA A 25 3.24 21.82 11.83
C ALA A 25 3.77 22.93 12.77
N ASP A 26 4.25 22.55 13.95
CA ASP A 26 4.86 23.48 14.91
C ASP A 26 6.11 24.14 14.30
N THR A 27 6.97 23.36 13.65
CA THR A 27 8.15 23.92 12.95
C THR A 27 7.74 24.90 11.83
N ILE A 28 6.71 24.57 11.05
CA ILE A 28 6.18 25.48 10.03
C ILE A 28 5.67 26.78 10.66
N HIS A 29 4.91 26.66 11.77
CA HIS A 29 4.39 27.81 12.50
C HIS A 29 5.53 28.70 13.05
N GLU A 30 6.56 28.10 13.63
CA GLU A 30 7.74 28.82 14.12
C GLU A 30 8.51 29.54 12.99
N LEU A 31 8.64 28.91 11.82
CA LEU A 31 9.20 29.53 10.62
C LEU A 31 8.34 30.71 10.15
N ASP A 32 7.03 30.53 10.10
CA ASP A 32 6.09 31.57 9.64
C ASP A 32 6.00 32.75 10.62
N THR A 33 6.29 32.55 11.91
CA THR A 33 6.32 33.61 12.95
C THR A 33 7.74 34.18 13.18
N GLY A 34 8.75 33.65 12.51
CA GLY A 34 10.15 34.10 12.65
C GLY A 34 10.86 33.63 13.92
N LYS A 35 10.24 32.73 14.71
CA LYS A 35 10.84 32.13 15.91
C LYS A 35 11.95 31.14 15.58
N CYS A 36 11.85 30.47 14.42
CA CYS A 36 12.85 29.57 13.89
C CYS A 36 13.36 30.07 12.53
N ARG A 37 14.64 29.81 12.22
CA ARG A 37 15.28 30.19 10.93
C ARG A 37 16.16 29.05 10.43
N GLY A 38 16.50 29.07 9.14
CA GLY A 38 17.47 28.14 8.55
C GLY A 38 16.87 26.86 8.00
N TYR A 39 15.57 26.64 8.13
CA TYR A 39 14.88 25.48 7.55
C TYR A 39 14.01 25.87 6.37
N ASN A 40 13.83 24.92 5.46
CA ASN A 40 12.95 25.12 4.31
C ASN A 40 11.52 24.65 4.65
N ARG A 41 10.60 25.59 4.76
CA ARG A 41 9.18 25.38 5.03
C ARG A 41 8.54 24.29 4.13
N ALA A 42 8.90 24.31 2.84
CA ALA A 42 8.32 23.38 1.87
C ALA A 42 8.68 21.92 2.15
N LEU A 43 9.83 21.65 2.77
CA LEU A 43 10.22 20.29 3.15
C LEU A 43 9.28 19.71 4.23
N PHE A 44 8.88 20.51 5.20
CA PHE A 44 7.95 20.07 6.26
C PHE A 44 6.54 19.88 5.71
N VAL A 45 6.06 20.76 4.83
CA VAL A 45 4.79 20.56 4.12
C VAL A 45 4.82 19.27 3.29
N SER A 46 5.90 19.02 2.54
CA SER A 46 6.07 17.80 1.75
C SER A 46 6.16 16.57 2.64
N SER A 47 6.81 16.65 3.80
CA SER A 47 6.89 15.56 4.77
C SER A 47 5.50 15.13 5.25
N ILE A 48 4.67 16.10 5.65
CA ILE A 48 3.27 15.82 6.07
C ILE A 48 2.51 15.18 4.90
N LEU A 49 2.56 15.78 3.72
CA LEU A 49 1.84 15.28 2.54
C LEU A 49 2.25 13.84 2.19
N ASN A 50 3.55 13.54 2.17
CA ASN A 50 4.06 12.22 1.81
C ASN A 50 3.63 11.15 2.83
N LYS A 51 3.70 11.46 4.13
CA LYS A 51 3.27 10.53 5.18
C LYS A 51 1.78 10.21 5.08
N VAL A 52 0.93 11.23 4.92
CA VAL A 52 -0.53 11.03 4.77
C VAL A 52 -0.86 10.32 3.45
N SER A 53 -0.14 10.64 2.35
CA SER A 53 -0.31 9.96 1.05
C SER A 53 0.00 8.47 1.12
N THR A 54 0.94 8.05 1.96
CA THR A 54 1.23 6.61 2.17
C THR A 54 0.02 5.88 2.71
N TYR A 55 -0.66 6.43 3.72
CA TYR A 55 -1.89 5.86 4.27
C TYR A 55 -3.05 5.89 3.26
N ALA A 56 -3.17 6.98 2.48
CA ALA A 56 -4.16 7.05 1.40
C ALA A 56 -3.94 5.97 0.35
N GLY A 57 -2.68 5.70 -0.03
CA GLY A 57 -2.30 4.63 -0.96
C GLY A 57 -2.62 3.22 -0.46
N HIS A 58 -2.82 3.04 0.83
CA HIS A 58 -3.28 1.78 1.43
C HIS A 58 -4.80 1.73 1.70
N GLY A 59 -5.53 2.78 1.35
CA GLY A 59 -6.98 2.86 1.59
C GLY A 59 -7.36 3.05 3.06
N GLU A 60 -6.45 3.58 3.89
CA GLU A 60 -6.63 3.85 5.33
C GLU A 60 -7.42 5.16 5.54
N VAL A 61 -8.69 5.14 5.15
CA VAL A 61 -9.55 6.34 5.08
C VAL A 61 -9.62 7.06 6.42
N GLU A 62 -9.80 6.34 7.52
CA GLU A 62 -9.99 6.91 8.87
C GLU A 62 -8.75 7.67 9.33
N ILE A 63 -7.56 7.13 9.12
CA ILE A 63 -6.29 7.79 9.47
C ILE A 63 -6.08 9.05 8.62
N VAL A 64 -6.36 8.96 7.32
CA VAL A 64 -6.24 10.09 6.39
C VAL A 64 -7.22 11.20 6.76
N GLN A 65 -8.46 10.85 7.10
CA GLN A 65 -9.47 11.80 7.53
C GLN A 65 -9.05 12.54 8.81
N LYS A 66 -8.60 11.80 9.82
CA LYS A 66 -8.09 12.36 11.09
C LYS A 66 -6.90 13.31 10.85
N ALA A 67 -6.01 12.99 9.91
CA ALA A 67 -4.87 13.85 9.57
C ALA A 67 -5.30 15.17 8.93
N VAL A 68 -6.26 15.12 8.00
CA VAL A 68 -6.82 16.32 7.37
C VAL A 68 -7.57 17.19 8.36
N GLU A 69 -8.37 16.58 9.24
CA GLU A 69 -9.08 17.29 10.31
C GLU A 69 -8.10 17.96 11.26
N PHE A 70 -7.03 17.26 11.67
CA PHE A 70 -6.00 17.82 12.54
C PHE A 70 -5.34 19.06 11.92
N ILE A 71 -4.94 19.02 10.65
CA ILE A 71 -4.35 20.16 9.95
C ILE A 71 -5.36 21.29 9.78
N SER A 72 -6.63 20.98 9.48
CA SER A 72 -7.70 21.96 9.38
C SER A 72 -7.91 22.69 10.72
N GLU A 73 -7.97 21.95 11.81
CA GLU A 73 -8.09 22.51 13.16
C GLU A 73 -6.87 23.35 13.55
N TYR A 74 -5.65 22.86 13.22
CA TYR A 74 -4.42 23.62 13.46
C TYR A 74 -4.44 24.95 12.70
N ASN A 75 -4.89 24.95 11.45
CA ASN A 75 -5.02 26.14 10.62
C ASN A 75 -5.96 27.20 11.24
N THR A 76 -6.97 26.80 12.02
CA THR A 76 -7.86 27.78 12.70
C THR A 76 -7.17 28.51 13.84
N LYS A 77 -6.12 27.94 14.41
CA LYS A 77 -5.40 28.47 15.58
C LYS A 77 -4.24 29.41 15.19
N VAL A 78 -3.89 29.49 13.92
CA VAL A 78 -2.74 30.24 13.42
C VAL A 78 -3.16 31.31 12.39
N LYS A 79 -2.40 32.39 12.31
CA LYS A 79 -2.70 33.49 11.36
C LYS A 79 -2.45 33.08 9.90
N LYS A 80 -1.43 32.27 9.66
CA LYS A 80 -1.07 31.78 8.34
C LYS A 80 -1.25 30.25 8.31
N PRO A 81 -2.06 29.72 7.40
CA PRO A 81 -2.28 28.30 7.32
C PRO A 81 -0.98 27.50 7.16
N ILE A 82 -0.81 26.44 7.93
CA ILE A 82 0.32 25.51 7.83
C ILE A 82 0.34 24.88 6.45
N ILE A 83 -0.82 24.40 6.00
CA ILE A 83 -1.04 23.88 4.63
C ILE A 83 -2.30 24.55 4.09
N THR A 84 -2.20 25.15 2.93
CA THR A 84 -3.34 25.86 2.32
C THR A 84 -4.44 24.88 1.87
N PRO A 85 -5.72 25.26 1.92
CA PRO A 85 -6.84 24.39 1.52
C PRO A 85 -6.78 23.87 0.07
N ARG A 86 -6.01 24.52 -0.80
CA ARG A 86 -5.79 24.09 -2.20
C ARG A 86 -4.76 22.97 -2.35
N ASN A 87 -4.09 22.59 -1.25
CA ASN A 87 -3.08 21.53 -1.29
C ASN A 87 -3.73 20.16 -1.49
N LYS A 88 -3.04 19.26 -2.18
CA LYS A 88 -3.44 17.86 -2.41
C LYS A 88 -3.81 17.11 -1.12
N LEU A 89 -3.28 17.52 0.03
CA LEU A 89 -3.62 16.91 1.33
C LEU A 89 -5.13 16.78 1.51
N PHE A 90 -5.88 17.82 1.16
CA PHE A 90 -7.33 17.89 1.38
C PHE A 90 -8.15 17.05 0.41
N THR A 91 -7.54 16.52 -0.65
CA THR A 91 -8.17 15.55 -1.57
C THR A 91 -7.81 14.09 -1.25
N LEU A 92 -6.85 13.86 -0.35
CA LEU A 92 -6.42 12.50 0.02
C LEU A 92 -7.52 11.62 0.63
N PRO A 93 -8.48 12.12 1.42
CA PRO A 93 -9.60 11.30 1.89
C PRO A 93 -10.41 10.67 0.77
N GLU A 94 -10.66 11.40 -0.31
CA GLU A 94 -11.34 10.88 -1.51
C GLU A 94 -10.51 9.80 -2.19
N THR A 95 -9.23 10.11 -2.42
CA THR A 95 -8.28 9.14 -2.98
C THR A 95 -8.21 7.85 -2.15
N ALA A 96 -8.19 7.97 -0.82
CA ALA A 96 -8.19 6.81 0.08
C ALA A 96 -9.47 5.96 -0.05
N ARG A 97 -10.64 6.60 -0.20
CA ARG A 97 -11.93 5.91 -0.42
C ARG A 97 -11.92 5.15 -1.74
N GLU A 98 -11.51 5.79 -2.83
CA GLU A 98 -11.42 5.14 -4.14
C GLU A 98 -10.49 3.93 -4.13
N ILE A 99 -9.34 4.05 -3.45
CA ILE A 99 -8.38 2.94 -3.32
C ILE A 99 -8.98 1.82 -2.48
N ARG A 100 -9.63 2.13 -1.35
CA ARG A 100 -10.31 1.15 -0.51
C ARG A 100 -11.38 0.39 -1.29
N GLU A 101 -12.18 1.08 -2.07
CA GLU A 101 -13.22 0.48 -2.89
C GLU A 101 -12.62 -0.48 -3.93
N LYS A 102 -11.58 -0.06 -4.65
CA LYS A 102 -10.85 -0.93 -5.58
C LYS A 102 -10.27 -2.16 -4.88
N LEU A 103 -9.69 -2.00 -3.69
CA LEU A 103 -9.16 -3.12 -2.90
C LEU A 103 -10.26 -4.08 -2.44
N ASN A 104 -11.43 -3.57 -2.07
CA ASN A 104 -12.58 -4.38 -1.67
C ASN A 104 -13.17 -5.15 -2.84
N ILE A 105 -13.28 -4.54 -4.01
CA ILE A 105 -13.69 -5.22 -5.25
C ILE A 105 -12.75 -6.38 -5.55
N VAL A 106 -11.43 -6.15 -5.50
CA VAL A 106 -10.43 -7.19 -5.74
C VAL A 106 -10.49 -8.30 -4.69
N LYS A 107 -10.68 -7.95 -3.41
CA LYS A 107 -10.81 -8.94 -2.32
C LYS A 107 -12.09 -9.77 -2.43
N GLY A 108 -13.15 -9.21 -2.97
CA GLY A 108 -14.45 -9.90 -3.17
C GLY A 108 -14.48 -10.81 -4.40
N GLN A 109 -13.47 -10.76 -5.27
CA GLN A 109 -13.39 -11.67 -6.41
C GLN A 109 -13.02 -13.08 -5.95
N GLU A 110 -13.76 -14.08 -6.45
CA GLU A 110 -13.38 -15.48 -6.29
C GLU A 110 -12.06 -15.75 -7.00
N ASN A 111 -11.23 -16.60 -6.38
CA ASN A 111 -9.98 -17.00 -7.00
C ASN A 111 -10.27 -17.74 -8.30
N ARG A 112 -9.51 -17.41 -9.34
CA ARG A 112 -9.53 -18.12 -10.60
C ARG A 112 -8.41 -19.17 -10.61
N GLU A 113 -8.72 -20.35 -11.09
CA GLU A 113 -7.75 -21.43 -11.21
C GLU A 113 -7.66 -21.93 -12.65
N LEU A 114 -6.48 -22.30 -13.05
CA LEU A 114 -6.21 -22.93 -14.34
C LEU A 114 -5.29 -24.14 -14.10
N ALA A 115 -5.80 -25.32 -14.38
CA ALA A 115 -4.99 -26.55 -14.36
C ALA A 115 -4.06 -26.57 -15.58
N PHE A 116 -2.83 -27.00 -15.36
CA PHE A 116 -1.85 -27.31 -16.40
C PHE A 116 -1.19 -28.66 -16.12
N GLU A 117 -0.45 -29.20 -17.07
CA GLU A 117 0.25 -30.46 -16.86
C GLU A 117 1.32 -30.32 -15.75
N GLY A 118 1.06 -30.95 -14.61
CA GLY A 118 1.94 -30.94 -13.43
C GLY A 118 1.59 -29.88 -12.36
N GLY A 119 0.42 -29.26 -12.43
CA GLY A 119 -0.01 -28.33 -11.36
C GLY A 119 -1.21 -27.44 -11.67
N THR A 120 -1.34 -26.41 -10.87
CA THR A 120 -2.43 -25.42 -10.97
C THR A 120 -1.88 -23.99 -10.83
N LEU A 121 -2.31 -23.13 -11.72
CA LEU A 121 -2.05 -21.68 -11.66
C LEU A 121 -3.27 -21.01 -11.02
N VAL A 122 -3.06 -20.22 -9.96
CA VAL A 122 -4.13 -19.58 -9.18
C VAL A 122 -3.98 -18.07 -9.19
N TRP A 123 -5.03 -17.37 -9.63
CA TRP A 123 -5.20 -15.93 -9.44
C TRP A 123 -5.81 -15.69 -8.06
N ASN A 124 -4.98 -15.52 -7.05
CA ASN A 124 -5.44 -15.26 -5.69
C ASN A 124 -5.67 -13.76 -5.51
N TYR A 125 -6.87 -13.32 -5.83
CA TYR A 125 -7.26 -11.91 -5.76
C TYR A 125 -7.25 -11.39 -4.31
N GLY A 126 -7.73 -12.18 -3.36
CA GLY A 126 -7.75 -11.80 -1.95
C GLY A 126 -6.37 -11.51 -1.35
N LYS A 127 -5.34 -12.21 -1.83
CA LYS A 127 -3.94 -12.01 -1.43
C LYS A 127 -3.15 -11.13 -2.39
N ASN A 128 -3.73 -10.75 -3.51
CA ASN A 128 -3.06 -10.08 -4.63
C ASN A 128 -1.79 -10.83 -5.07
N ARG A 129 -1.93 -12.15 -5.31
CA ARG A 129 -0.82 -13.04 -5.70
C ARG A 129 -1.22 -13.92 -6.87
N LEU A 130 -0.28 -14.07 -7.81
CA LEU A 130 -0.29 -15.17 -8.78
C LEU A 130 0.49 -16.32 -8.18
N GLN A 131 -0.13 -17.47 -8.04
CA GLN A 131 0.42 -18.64 -7.36
C GLN A 131 0.48 -19.83 -8.31
N ILE A 132 1.60 -20.54 -8.30
CA ILE A 132 1.82 -21.77 -9.05
C ILE A 132 1.97 -22.89 -8.03
N LEU A 133 1.02 -23.83 -8.04
CA LEU A 133 1.03 -25.03 -7.22
C LEU A 133 1.43 -26.19 -8.12
N PHE A 134 2.60 -26.78 -7.86
CA PHE A 134 3.04 -27.98 -8.57
C PHE A 134 2.61 -29.22 -7.80
N ASP A 135 2.21 -30.27 -8.55
CA ASP A 135 1.85 -31.57 -7.98
C ASP A 135 3.05 -32.30 -7.35
N ARG A 136 4.24 -32.00 -7.85
CA ARG A 136 5.53 -32.49 -7.36
C ARG A 136 6.51 -31.35 -7.23
N ILE A 137 7.58 -31.57 -6.47
CA ILE A 137 8.67 -30.59 -6.35
C ILE A 137 9.30 -30.39 -7.73
N PRO A 138 9.32 -29.16 -8.26
CA PRO A 138 9.94 -28.89 -9.57
C PRO A 138 11.44 -29.18 -9.54
N GLU A 139 11.99 -29.61 -10.66
CA GLU A 139 13.43 -29.80 -10.84
C GLU A 139 14.22 -28.52 -10.63
N ASP A 140 15.50 -28.66 -10.36
CA ASP A 140 16.39 -27.53 -10.04
C ASP A 140 16.39 -26.43 -11.10
N ASP A 141 16.39 -26.82 -12.37
CA ASP A 141 16.39 -25.85 -13.47
C ASP A 141 15.05 -25.09 -13.54
N LYS A 142 13.92 -25.77 -13.32
CA LYS A 142 12.61 -25.14 -13.23
C LYS A 142 12.54 -24.20 -12.03
N ARG A 143 13.11 -24.57 -10.89
CA ARG A 143 13.18 -23.70 -9.71
C ARG A 143 14.04 -22.45 -9.94
N LYS A 144 15.15 -22.58 -10.70
CA LYS A 144 15.96 -21.43 -11.12
C LYS A 144 15.18 -20.50 -12.06
N GLU A 145 14.49 -21.09 -13.05
CA GLU A 145 13.65 -20.34 -13.99
C GLU A 145 12.54 -19.56 -13.27
N LEU A 146 11.86 -20.17 -12.29
CA LEU A 146 10.87 -19.52 -11.45
C LEU A 146 11.47 -18.33 -10.68
N LYS A 147 12.62 -18.52 -10.04
CA LYS A 147 13.32 -17.47 -9.30
C LYS A 147 13.72 -16.29 -10.18
N THR A 148 14.31 -16.57 -11.34
CA THR A 148 14.71 -15.53 -12.32
C THR A 148 13.50 -14.80 -12.91
N SER A 149 12.35 -15.48 -12.99
CA SER A 149 11.07 -14.90 -13.40
C SER A 149 10.33 -14.18 -12.27
N GLY A 150 10.96 -13.99 -11.10
CA GLY A 150 10.45 -13.21 -9.99
C GLY A 150 9.48 -13.95 -9.06
N PHE A 151 9.28 -15.26 -9.24
CA PHE A 151 8.52 -16.08 -8.30
C PHE A 151 9.35 -16.42 -7.07
N ARG A 152 8.71 -16.48 -5.92
CA ARG A 152 9.30 -16.90 -4.65
C ARG A 152 8.48 -18.02 -4.04
N TRP A 153 9.18 -18.99 -3.46
CA TRP A 153 8.52 -20.08 -2.75
C TRP A 153 7.90 -19.58 -1.44
N SER A 154 6.65 -19.95 -1.22
CA SER A 154 5.93 -19.69 0.02
C SER A 154 5.60 -21.01 0.72
N PRO A 155 6.31 -21.38 1.79
CA PRO A 155 6.03 -22.61 2.55
C PRO A 155 4.61 -22.64 3.12
N LYS A 156 4.11 -21.49 3.57
CA LYS A 156 2.75 -21.36 4.13
C LYS A 156 1.65 -21.67 3.10
N ASN A 157 1.84 -21.22 1.86
CA ASN A 157 0.86 -21.43 0.80
C ASN A 157 1.19 -22.66 -0.08
N LYS A 158 2.32 -23.33 0.16
CA LYS A 158 2.86 -24.43 -0.66
C LYS A 158 2.86 -24.10 -2.15
N ALA A 159 3.21 -22.86 -2.49
CA ALA A 159 3.13 -22.34 -3.83
C ALA A 159 4.33 -21.44 -4.17
N TRP A 160 4.73 -21.43 -5.43
CA TRP A 160 5.56 -20.39 -6.00
C TRP A 160 4.68 -19.19 -6.31
N GLN A 161 5.00 -18.03 -5.77
CA GLN A 161 4.11 -16.87 -5.88
C GLN A 161 4.85 -15.59 -6.23
N ARG A 162 4.10 -14.71 -6.88
CA ARG A 162 4.51 -13.35 -7.25
C ARG A 162 3.30 -12.42 -7.13
N GLN A 163 3.52 -11.10 -7.00
CA GLN A 163 2.43 -10.13 -7.04
C GLN A 163 1.62 -10.29 -8.34
N LEU A 164 0.29 -10.23 -8.24
CA LEU A 164 -0.62 -10.39 -9.37
C LEU A 164 -0.58 -9.14 -10.26
N THR A 165 0.14 -9.25 -11.36
CA THR A 165 0.33 -8.18 -12.36
C THR A 165 0.30 -8.78 -13.77
N PRO A 166 0.06 -7.97 -14.83
CA PRO A 166 0.16 -8.44 -16.21
C PRO A 166 1.53 -9.06 -16.53
N HIS A 167 2.62 -8.50 -15.99
CA HIS A 167 3.97 -9.05 -16.14
C HIS A 167 4.14 -10.42 -15.45
N ALA A 168 3.48 -10.63 -14.31
CA ALA A 168 3.48 -11.92 -13.64
C ALA A 168 2.78 -12.99 -14.48
N LEU A 169 1.66 -12.64 -15.11
CA LEU A 169 0.95 -13.54 -16.04
C LEU A 169 1.80 -13.91 -17.24
N SER A 170 2.46 -12.93 -17.86
CA SER A 170 3.37 -13.19 -18.98
C SER A 170 4.55 -14.07 -18.56
N ALA A 171 5.09 -13.88 -17.37
CA ALA A 171 6.15 -14.72 -16.82
C ALA A 171 5.67 -16.15 -16.55
N ALA A 172 4.47 -16.32 -15.97
CA ALA A 172 3.88 -17.64 -15.74
C ALA A 172 3.63 -18.40 -17.06
N LYS A 173 3.08 -17.72 -18.07
CA LYS A 173 2.91 -18.31 -19.42
C LYS A 173 4.21 -18.88 -19.95
N ARG A 174 5.28 -18.11 -19.89
CA ARG A 174 6.60 -18.53 -20.39
C ARG A 174 7.16 -19.70 -19.59
N VAL A 175 7.17 -19.61 -18.27
CA VAL A 175 7.73 -20.65 -17.40
C VAL A 175 6.96 -21.97 -17.48
N LEU A 176 5.63 -21.89 -17.66
CA LEU A 176 4.75 -23.07 -17.72
C LEU A 176 4.46 -23.52 -19.16
N ASN A 177 5.03 -22.87 -20.19
CA ASN A 177 4.79 -23.14 -21.61
C ASN A 177 3.29 -23.14 -22.00
N LEU A 178 2.50 -22.25 -21.39
CA LEU A 178 1.07 -22.15 -21.64
C LEU A 178 0.80 -21.30 -22.88
N GLN A 179 0.15 -21.86 -23.91
CA GLN A 179 -0.08 -21.17 -25.18
C GLN A 179 -1.16 -20.09 -25.09
N THR A 180 -2.14 -20.20 -24.14
CA THR A 180 -3.22 -19.22 -24.04
C THR A 180 -3.65 -19.08 -22.58
N LEU A 181 -3.33 -17.94 -21.97
CA LEU A 181 -4.04 -17.43 -20.79
C LEU A 181 -4.85 -16.23 -21.26
N GLN A 182 -6.13 -16.42 -21.56
CA GLN A 182 -7.02 -15.28 -21.70
C GLN A 182 -7.35 -14.73 -20.30
N PRO A 183 -7.39 -13.39 -20.14
CA PRO A 183 -7.72 -12.74 -18.87
C PRO A 183 -9.13 -13.06 -18.41
#